data_de57f210f0bd11f2c5f9c491185ea0f3
#
_entry.id   de57f210f0bd11f2c5f9c491185ea0f3
#
_cell.length_a   1.000
_cell.length_b   1.000
_cell.length_c   1.000
_cell.angle_alpha   90.00
_cell.angle_beta   90.00
_cell.angle_gamma   90.00
#
_symmetry.space_group_name_H-M   'P 1'
#
loop_
_entity.id
_entity.type
_entity.pdbx_description
1 polymer ?
#
loop_
_entity_poly.entity_id
_entity_poly.type
_entity_poly.pdbx_seq_one_letter_code
_entity_poly.pdbx_strand_id
1 'polypeptide(L)'
;MGNRRPPDRDVAPVVQRVRIRYARRGRLRFSSHRDFQRALERAIRRAGLPIAFSAGFSPHPKISYANSAPTGAASEAEYAEIGLTAAWDPEAVRVALDSALPPGLDVVDAV
;
A
#
# COMPACT_ATOMS: atom_id res chain seq x y z
N MET A 1 17.18 28.97 -14.30
CA MET A 1 16.83 28.75 -13.75
C MET A 1 16.90 27.73 -13.06
N GLY A 2 17.23 27.60 -12.44
CA GLY A 2 17.46 26.59 -11.58
C GLY A 2 16.33 25.85 -11.05
N ASN A 3 15.49 25.55 -11.87
CA ASN A 3 14.36 24.92 -11.46
C ASN A 3 14.58 23.47 -11.27
N ARG A 4 15.33 23.10 -10.30
CA ARG A 4 15.65 21.73 -10.03
C ARG A 4 14.61 21.01 -9.24
N ARG A 5 13.69 21.73 -8.68
CA ARG A 5 12.61 21.11 -7.92
C ARG A 5 11.71 20.33 -8.83
N PRO A 6 11.21 19.18 -8.38
CA PRO A 6 10.16 18.49 -9.14
C PRO A 6 8.93 19.38 -9.28
N PRO A 7 8.21 19.27 -10.38
CA PRO A 7 7.00 20.06 -10.53
C PRO A 7 5.92 19.61 -9.57
N ASP A 8 5.51 20.50 -8.69
CA ASP A 8 4.52 20.18 -7.68
C ASP A 8 3.16 19.90 -8.30
N ARG A 9 2.89 20.51 -9.45
CA ARG A 9 1.60 20.33 -10.10
C ARG A 9 1.33 18.90 -10.53
N ASP A 10 2.40 18.07 -10.61
CA ASP A 10 2.25 16.68 -10.98
C ASP A 10 2.01 15.78 -9.78
N VAL A 11 2.00 16.35 -8.61
CA VAL A 11 1.82 15.60 -7.37
C VAL A 11 0.46 15.94 -6.80
N ALA A 12 -0.50 15.06 -7.03
CA ALA A 12 -1.83 15.27 -6.47
C ALA A 12 -1.80 15.06 -4.96
N PRO A 13 -2.52 15.87 -4.21
CA PRO A 13 -2.52 15.74 -2.75
C PRO A 13 -3.25 14.47 -2.31
N VAL A 14 -2.88 13.99 -1.14
CA VAL A 14 -3.57 12.89 -0.50
C VAL A 14 -4.87 13.44 0.08
N VAL A 15 -6.00 12.92 -0.38
CA VAL A 15 -7.31 13.31 0.14
C VAL A 15 -7.87 12.28 1.09
N GLN A 16 -7.32 11.07 1.09
CA GLN A 16 -7.78 10.01 1.98
C GLN A 16 -6.63 9.07 2.27
N ARG A 17 -6.57 8.61 3.52
CA ARG A 17 -5.63 7.56 3.92
C ARG A 17 -6.43 6.35 4.31
N VAL A 18 -6.10 5.22 3.72
CA VAL A 18 -6.77 3.96 4.02
C VAL A 18 -5.76 3.07 4.71
N ARG A 19 -6.10 2.61 5.91
CA ARG A 19 -5.28 1.65 6.63
C ARG A 19 -5.76 0.27 6.30
N ILE A 20 -4.87 -0.55 5.79
CA ILE A 20 -5.19 -1.93 5.50
C ILE A 20 -4.48 -2.84 6.49
N ARG A 21 -5.17 -3.89 6.87
CA ARG A 21 -4.57 -4.98 7.64
C ARG A 21 -4.47 -6.17 6.72
N TYR A 22 -3.28 -6.74 6.63
CA TYR A 22 -3.04 -7.82 5.71
C TYR A 22 -2.38 -8.98 6.43
N ALA A 23 -2.47 -10.15 5.83
CA ALA A 23 -1.87 -11.36 6.38
C ALA A 23 -1.12 -12.08 5.28
N ARG A 24 0.01 -12.64 5.63
CA ARG A 24 0.79 -13.52 4.76
C ARG A 24 0.55 -14.94 5.22
N ARG A 25 0.07 -15.76 4.31
CA ARG A 25 -0.31 -17.13 4.63
C ARG A 25 0.45 -18.13 3.78
N GLY A 26 0.49 -19.36 4.24
CA GLY A 26 1.16 -20.43 3.52
C GLY A 26 2.62 -20.12 3.31
N ARG A 27 3.09 -20.34 2.10
CA ARG A 27 4.50 -20.10 1.77
C ARG A 27 4.87 -18.63 1.92
N LEU A 28 3.92 -17.73 1.69
CA LEU A 28 4.22 -16.30 1.66
C LEU A 28 4.49 -15.74 3.04
N ARG A 29 4.17 -16.47 4.10
CA ARG A 29 4.52 -15.98 5.44
C ARG A 29 6.02 -15.91 5.67
N PHE A 30 6.80 -16.56 4.81
CA PHE A 30 8.26 -16.52 4.88
C PHE A 30 8.85 -15.52 3.89
N SER A 31 8.02 -14.86 3.09
CA SER A 31 8.52 -13.89 2.13
C SER A 31 9.05 -12.66 2.84
N SER A 32 9.99 -11.97 2.20
CA SER A 32 10.57 -10.79 2.77
C SER A 32 9.57 -9.63 2.72
N HIS A 33 9.81 -8.64 3.58
CA HIS A 33 9.01 -7.43 3.55
C HIS A 33 9.08 -6.73 2.19
N ARG A 34 10.26 -6.76 1.55
CA ARG A 34 10.43 -6.18 0.22
C ARG A 34 9.56 -6.88 -0.81
N ASP A 35 9.47 -8.19 -0.74
CA ASP A 35 8.62 -8.95 -1.65
C ASP A 35 7.16 -8.56 -1.48
N PHE A 36 6.74 -8.40 -0.24
CA PHE A 36 5.39 -7.94 0.03
C PHE A 36 5.15 -6.54 -0.52
N GLN A 37 6.10 -5.62 -0.31
CA GLN A 37 5.97 -4.27 -0.83
C GLN A 37 5.78 -4.26 -2.33
N ARG A 38 6.56 -5.04 -3.04
CA ARG A 38 6.46 -5.14 -4.49
C ARG A 38 5.12 -5.71 -4.93
N ALA A 39 4.65 -6.73 -4.22
CA ALA A 39 3.37 -7.33 -4.54
C ALA A 39 2.23 -6.34 -4.30
N LEU A 40 2.30 -5.59 -3.22
CA LEU A 40 1.29 -4.59 -2.91
C LEU A 40 1.27 -3.48 -3.95
N GLU A 41 2.44 -2.99 -4.36
CA GLU A 41 2.51 -1.94 -5.37
C GLU A 41 1.93 -2.40 -6.70
N ARG A 42 2.23 -3.64 -7.09
CA ARG A 42 1.63 -4.20 -8.30
C ARG A 42 0.12 -4.34 -8.18
N ALA A 43 -0.35 -4.76 -7.02
CA ALA A 43 -1.77 -4.92 -6.78
C ALA A 43 -2.50 -3.58 -6.85
N ILE A 44 -1.91 -2.54 -6.29
CA ILE A 44 -2.49 -1.20 -6.36
C ILE A 44 -2.66 -0.75 -7.81
N ARG A 45 -1.63 -0.97 -8.63
CA ARG A 45 -1.72 -0.62 -10.04
C ARG A 45 -2.75 -1.47 -10.77
N ARG A 46 -2.79 -2.75 -10.49
CA ARG A 46 -3.73 -3.66 -11.12
C ARG A 46 -5.17 -3.33 -10.76
N ALA A 47 -5.37 -2.95 -9.51
CA ALA A 47 -6.70 -2.61 -9.01
C ALA A 47 -7.17 -1.25 -9.50
N GLY A 48 -6.26 -0.44 -10.09
CA GLY A 48 -6.63 0.88 -10.56
C GLY A 48 -6.92 1.88 -9.46
N LEU A 49 -6.31 1.68 -8.29
CA LEU A 49 -6.53 2.61 -7.18
C LEU A 49 -5.83 3.94 -7.45
N PRO A 50 -6.47 5.05 -7.09
CA PRO A 50 -5.88 6.38 -7.28
C PRO A 50 -4.84 6.67 -6.21
N ILE A 51 -3.71 5.97 -6.27
CA ILE A 51 -2.65 6.11 -5.29
C ILE A 51 -1.93 7.43 -5.46
N ALA A 52 -1.61 8.08 -4.35
CA ALA A 52 -0.77 9.27 -4.36
C ALA A 52 0.70 8.86 -4.41
N PHE A 53 1.50 9.70 -5.04
CA PHE A 53 2.94 9.49 -5.14
C PHE A 53 3.68 10.57 -4.38
N SER A 54 4.86 10.23 -3.89
CA SER A 54 5.72 11.22 -3.25
C SER A 54 6.24 12.21 -4.30
N ALA A 55 6.58 13.40 -3.84
CA ALA A 55 7.24 14.37 -4.70
C ALA A 55 8.69 13.96 -4.90
N GLY A 56 9.25 14.34 -6.04
CA GLY A 56 10.66 14.06 -6.28
C GLY A 56 10.89 13.59 -7.71
N PHE A 57 12.15 13.36 -8.02
CA PHE A 57 12.52 12.90 -9.34
C PHE A 57 12.27 11.39 -9.51
N SER A 58 12.13 10.68 -8.39
CA SER A 58 11.82 9.26 -8.41
C SER A 58 10.60 9.03 -7.53
N PRO A 59 9.40 9.37 -8.02
CA PRO A 59 8.21 9.25 -7.20
C PRO A 59 7.93 7.82 -6.79
N HIS A 60 7.49 7.66 -5.57
CA HIS A 60 7.09 6.37 -5.01
C HIS A 60 5.65 6.43 -4.54
N PRO A 61 4.91 5.34 -4.60
CA PRO A 61 3.58 5.32 -4.01
C PRO A 61 3.65 5.67 -2.52
N LYS A 62 2.74 6.50 -2.07
CA LYS A 62 2.70 6.90 -0.66
C LYS A 62 2.07 5.80 0.16
N ILE A 63 2.92 4.89 0.62
CA ILE A 63 2.53 3.77 1.44
C ILE A 63 3.42 3.77 2.68
N SER A 64 2.79 3.79 3.85
CA SER A 64 3.50 3.68 5.11
C SER A 64 3.26 2.29 5.67
N TYR A 65 4.33 1.62 6.06
CA TYR A 65 4.24 0.27 6.60
C TYR A 65 4.41 0.31 8.11
N ALA A 66 3.52 -0.33 8.82
CA ALA A 66 3.60 -0.42 10.26
C ALA A 66 3.58 -1.87 10.65
N ASN A 67 4.55 -2.23 11.47
CA ASN A 67 4.66 -3.58 11.98
C ASN A 67 4.30 -3.49 13.44
N SER A 68 3.10 -3.88 13.78
CA SER A 68 2.67 -3.77 15.16
C SER A 68 3.05 -4.96 16.00
N ALA A 69 3.55 -6.00 15.39
CA ALA A 69 3.87 -7.22 16.12
C ALA A 69 5.25 -7.11 16.74
N PRO A 70 5.37 -7.31 18.05
CA PRO A 70 6.67 -7.38 18.66
C PRO A 70 7.42 -8.60 18.14
N THR A 71 8.72 -8.53 18.20
CA THR A 71 9.56 -9.64 17.79
C THR A 71 9.19 -10.89 18.58
N GLY A 72 8.97 -11.96 17.87
CA GLY A 72 8.62 -13.23 18.50
C GLY A 72 7.14 -13.43 18.73
N ALA A 73 6.34 -12.41 18.48
CA ALA A 73 4.90 -12.59 18.60
C ALA A 73 4.37 -13.34 17.40
N ALA A 74 3.42 -14.23 17.64
CA ALA A 74 2.78 -14.96 16.55
C ALA A 74 1.65 -14.12 15.97
N SER A 75 1.98 -12.94 15.50
CA SER A 75 0.99 -12.08 14.88
C SER A 75 1.02 -12.33 13.39
N GLU A 76 -0.12 -12.65 12.84
CA GLU A 76 -0.24 -12.84 11.41
C GLU A 76 -0.61 -11.55 10.70
N ALA A 77 -1.00 -10.53 11.42
CA ALA A 77 -1.51 -9.31 10.82
C ALA A 77 -0.46 -8.21 10.87
N GLU A 78 -0.31 -7.55 9.76
CA GLU A 78 0.53 -6.37 9.64
C GLU A 78 -0.32 -5.27 9.04
N TYR A 79 0.14 -4.04 9.18
CA TYR A 79 -0.63 -2.89 8.73
C TYR A 79 0.15 -2.08 7.72
N ALA A 80 -0.57 -1.50 6.78
CA ALA A 80 -0.03 -0.51 5.87
C ALA A 80 -1.08 0.57 5.69
N GLU A 81 -0.61 1.79 5.48
CA GLU A 81 -1.51 2.91 5.21
C GLU A 81 -1.18 3.44 3.83
N ILE A 82 -2.19 3.53 2.97
CA ILE A 82 -2.01 4.03 1.62
C ILE A 82 -2.69 5.38 1.47
N GLY A 83 -2.04 6.28 0.75
CA GLY A 83 -2.59 7.60 0.47
C GLY A 83 -3.25 7.61 -0.90
N LEU A 84 -4.48 8.06 -0.95
CA LEU A 84 -5.25 8.12 -2.18
C LEU A 84 -5.48 9.56 -2.60
N THR A 85 -5.50 9.79 -3.90
CA THR A 85 -5.80 11.12 -4.46
C THR A 85 -7.29 11.35 -4.68
N ALA A 86 -8.10 10.32 -4.47
CA ALA A 86 -9.55 10.41 -4.56
C ALA A 86 -10.14 9.53 -3.48
N ALA A 87 -11.32 9.89 -3.02
CA ALA A 87 -11.98 9.15 -1.94
C ALA A 87 -12.59 7.86 -2.48
N TRP A 88 -12.34 6.77 -1.77
CA TRP A 88 -12.92 5.47 -2.07
C TRP A 88 -13.48 4.89 -0.77
N ASP A 89 -14.49 4.06 -0.92
CA ASP A 89 -14.96 3.28 0.21
C ASP A 89 -13.86 2.30 0.64
N PRO A 90 -13.48 2.28 1.92
CA PRO A 90 -12.43 1.36 2.37
C PRO A 90 -12.70 -0.09 2.02
N GLU A 91 -13.95 -0.52 2.07
CA GLU A 91 -14.29 -1.89 1.70
C GLU A 91 -14.06 -2.15 0.22
N ALA A 92 -14.31 -1.16 -0.63
CA ALA A 92 -14.00 -1.28 -2.05
C ALA A 92 -12.51 -1.40 -2.28
N VAL A 93 -11.70 -0.66 -1.51
CA VAL A 93 -10.25 -0.78 -1.56
C VAL A 93 -9.82 -2.18 -1.16
N ARG A 94 -10.39 -2.69 -0.08
CA ARG A 94 -10.06 -4.04 0.42
C ARG A 94 -10.33 -5.10 -0.66
N VAL A 95 -11.52 -5.05 -1.24
CA VAL A 95 -11.91 -6.05 -2.24
C VAL A 95 -11.01 -5.96 -3.47
N ALA A 96 -10.74 -4.73 -3.93
CA ALA A 96 -9.92 -4.53 -5.11
C ALA A 96 -8.49 -5.05 -4.90
N LEU A 97 -7.90 -4.75 -3.76
CA LEU A 97 -6.56 -5.21 -3.44
C LEU A 97 -6.50 -6.71 -3.25
N ASP A 98 -7.47 -7.25 -2.52
CA ASP A 98 -7.50 -8.68 -2.25
C ASP A 98 -7.60 -9.47 -3.55
N SER A 99 -8.37 -8.97 -4.50
CA SER A 99 -8.51 -9.62 -5.80
C SER A 99 -7.25 -9.51 -6.65
N ALA A 100 -6.46 -8.48 -6.45
CA ALA A 100 -5.26 -8.23 -7.26
C ALA A 100 -4.00 -8.85 -6.67
N LEU A 101 -4.01 -9.19 -5.39
CA LEU A 101 -2.86 -9.80 -4.74
C LEU A 101 -2.76 -11.28 -5.08
N PRO A 102 -1.53 -11.84 -5.05
CA PRO A 102 -1.40 -13.27 -5.28
C PRO A 102 -1.96 -14.08 -4.12
N PRO A 103 -2.26 -15.37 -4.36
CA PRO A 103 -2.71 -16.23 -3.28
C PRO A 103 -1.71 -16.26 -2.13
N GLY A 104 -2.20 -16.23 -0.93
CA GLY A 104 -1.36 -16.18 0.26
C GLY A 104 -1.13 -14.80 0.82
N LEU A 105 -1.51 -13.75 0.08
CA LEU A 105 -1.52 -12.39 0.58
C LEU A 105 -2.97 -11.92 0.60
N ASP A 106 -3.49 -11.73 1.79
CA ASP A 106 -4.89 -11.36 1.97
C ASP A 106 -4.99 -10.01 2.62
N VAL A 107 -5.87 -9.15 2.11
CA VAL A 107 -6.25 -7.94 2.82
C VAL A 107 -7.45 -8.30 3.66
N VAL A 108 -7.24 -8.31 4.96
CA VAL A 108 -8.24 -8.79 5.92
C VAL A 108 -9.23 -7.70 6.25
N ASP A 109 -8.75 -6.45 6.26
CA ASP A 109 -9.54 -5.33 6.75
C ASP A 109 -9.02 -4.04 6.15
N ALA A 110 -9.89 -3.04 6.04
CA ALA A 110 -9.51 -1.71 5.57
C ALA A 110 -10.42 -0.67 6.23
N VAL A 111 -9.82 0.41 6.68
CA VAL A 111 -10.56 1.50 7.32
C VAL A 111 -10.08 2.85 6.87
#